data_696411728a50ab69591d7d95433d3d7f
#
_entry.id   696411728a50ab69591d7d95433d3d7f
#
_cell.length_a   1.000
_cell.length_b   1.000
_cell.length_c   1.000
_cell.angle_alpha   90.00
_cell.angle_beta   90.00
_cell.angle_gamma   90.00
#
_symmetry.space_group_name_H-M   'P 1'
#
loop_
_entity.id
_entity.type
_entity.pdbx_description
1 polymer ?
#
loop_
_entity_poly.entity_id
_entity_poly.type
_entity_poly.pdbx_seq_one_letter_code
_entity_poly.pdbx_strand_id
1 'polypeptide(L)'
;VNFKKKRLEDLIIFLKNNKVSRVYDYVGDMSWSDNISAVNRIEQFDHVVSSTPCDNLDVTNIDDFFGLNYARQKIVARIAEDMISIISRLLKTSEHIIIVDPYFSDKQRWWNVFISLLSVSANNSYKKNLKIDVIFDGSKENSPTVNYLANKLNRENLVFPDDFKLSVTFKSLTSREGNECLHNRYVLSNVAGVCFMHGLDEGEGTDDVSILSKEGYNKRWEHYTTNNVFDLIEEREVIC
;
A
#
# COMPACT_ATOMS: atom_id res chain seq x y z
N VAL A 1 -2.27 13.74 31.66
CA VAL A 1 -3.62 13.17 31.55
C VAL A 1 -4.35 13.69 30.31
N ASN A 2 -4.25 14.98 29.95
CA ASN A 2 -4.97 15.55 28.80
C ASN A 2 -4.49 15.05 27.42
N PHE A 3 -3.21 14.68 27.27
CA PHE A 3 -2.65 14.28 25.99
C PHE A 3 -3.13 12.88 25.54
N LYS A 4 -3.28 11.94 26.46
CA LYS A 4 -3.81 10.60 26.19
C LYS A 4 -5.29 10.65 25.81
N LYS A 5 -6.07 11.50 26.49
CA LYS A 5 -7.51 11.66 26.23
C LYS A 5 -7.74 12.24 24.83
N LYS A 6 -7.01 13.28 24.44
CA LYS A 6 -7.11 13.89 23.11
C LYS A 6 -6.76 12.90 22.00
N ARG A 7 -5.69 12.10 22.14
CA ARG A 7 -5.32 11.06 21.18
C ARG A 7 -6.40 9.99 21.01
N LEU A 8 -7.07 9.61 22.10
CA LEU A 8 -8.17 8.64 22.04
C LEU A 8 -9.40 9.25 21.33
N GLU A 9 -9.72 10.51 21.60
CA GLU A 9 -10.80 11.22 20.92
C GLU A 9 -10.52 11.36 19.41
N ASP A 10 -9.30 11.73 19.02
CA ASP A 10 -8.86 11.83 17.63
C ASP A 10 -8.93 10.46 16.93
N LEU A 11 -8.53 9.38 17.59
CA LEU A 11 -8.64 8.02 17.08
C LEU A 11 -10.11 7.59 16.91
N ILE A 12 -10.97 7.90 17.87
CA ILE A 12 -12.40 7.59 17.78
C ILE A 12 -13.05 8.33 16.61
N ILE A 13 -12.69 9.60 16.39
CA ILE A 13 -13.17 10.40 15.26
C ILE A 13 -12.67 9.78 13.94
N PHE A 14 -11.38 9.43 13.87
CA PHE A 14 -10.81 8.77 12.70
C PHE A 14 -11.53 7.45 12.38
N LEU A 15 -11.71 6.57 13.38
CA LEU A 15 -12.38 5.29 13.20
C LEU A 15 -13.85 5.47 12.79
N LYS A 16 -14.56 6.47 13.33
CA LYS A 16 -15.95 6.75 12.93
C LYS A 16 -16.05 7.22 11.49
N ASN A 17 -15.11 8.06 11.03
CA ASN A 17 -15.09 8.62 9.69
C ASN A 17 -14.60 7.63 8.63
N ASN A 18 -13.79 6.64 9.05
CA ASN A 18 -13.22 5.61 8.17
C ASN A 18 -13.81 4.21 8.46
N LYS A 19 -15.00 4.18 9.04
CA LYS A 19 -15.66 2.91 9.37
C LYS A 19 -16.02 2.15 8.10
N VAL A 20 -15.31 1.06 7.87
CA VAL A 20 -15.71 0.04 6.90
C VAL A 20 -16.65 -0.91 7.61
N SER A 21 -17.89 -1.01 7.13
CA SER A 21 -18.86 -1.94 7.68
C SER A 21 -18.48 -3.36 7.27
N ARG A 22 -18.15 -4.21 8.23
CA ARG A 22 -18.18 -5.65 7.98
C ARG A 22 -19.64 -6.10 7.97
N VAL A 23 -20.03 -6.89 7.00
CA VAL A 23 -21.35 -7.53 6.99
C VAL A 23 -21.31 -8.66 8.02
N TYR A 24 -21.80 -8.35 9.20
CA TYR A 24 -21.88 -9.32 10.30
C TYR A 24 -23.07 -9.03 11.20
N ASP A 25 -23.88 -10.05 11.39
CA ASP A 25 -25.00 -9.98 12.32
C ASP A 25 -24.56 -10.45 13.72
N TYR A 26 -24.57 -9.53 14.68
CA TYR A 26 -24.30 -9.86 16.07
C TYR A 26 -25.41 -10.75 16.63
N VAL A 27 -25.06 -11.92 17.14
CA VAL A 27 -25.99 -12.85 17.76
C VAL A 27 -26.06 -12.58 19.24
N GLY A 28 -27.19 -12.02 19.71
CA GLY A 28 -27.36 -11.54 21.09
C GLY A 28 -27.19 -12.60 22.19
N ASP A 29 -27.52 -13.85 21.85
CA ASP A 29 -27.43 -14.98 22.80
C ASP A 29 -26.03 -15.62 22.85
N MET A 30 -25.12 -15.20 22.00
CA MET A 30 -23.72 -15.64 22.01
C MET A 30 -22.84 -14.68 22.81
N SER A 31 -21.80 -15.21 23.45
CA SER A 31 -20.79 -14.38 24.08
C SER A 31 -20.09 -13.46 23.07
N TRP A 32 -19.50 -12.37 23.55
CA TRP A 32 -18.69 -11.50 22.70
C TRP A 32 -17.54 -12.28 22.04
N SER A 33 -16.87 -13.17 22.79
CA SER A 33 -15.79 -14.03 22.31
C SER A 33 -16.25 -14.94 21.17
N ASP A 34 -17.42 -15.57 21.31
CA ASP A 34 -17.96 -16.47 20.27
C ASP A 34 -18.36 -15.67 19.02
N ASN A 35 -18.97 -14.50 19.20
CA ASN A 35 -19.30 -13.60 18.10
C ASN A 35 -18.04 -13.20 17.31
N ILE A 36 -16.99 -12.75 18.01
CA ILE A 36 -15.72 -12.37 17.36
C ILE A 36 -15.05 -13.56 16.67
N SER A 37 -15.08 -14.74 17.29
CA SER A 37 -14.54 -15.96 16.70
C SER A 37 -15.29 -16.37 15.43
N ALA A 38 -16.61 -16.20 15.41
CA ALA A 38 -17.43 -16.46 14.21
C ALA A 38 -17.08 -15.50 13.07
N VAL A 39 -16.94 -14.21 13.34
CA VAL A 39 -16.53 -13.21 12.33
C VAL A 39 -15.14 -13.51 11.81
N ASN A 40 -14.18 -13.81 12.69
CA ASN A 40 -12.80 -14.08 12.32
C ASN A 40 -12.65 -15.29 11.40
N ARG A 41 -13.59 -16.23 11.43
CA ARG A 41 -13.61 -17.39 10.49
C ARG A 41 -14.04 -16.97 9.07
N ILE A 42 -14.88 -15.96 8.96
CA ILE A 42 -15.39 -15.46 7.67
C ILE A 42 -14.38 -14.47 7.07
N GLU A 43 -13.94 -13.53 7.89
CA GLU A 43 -12.97 -12.52 7.50
C GLU A 43 -12.01 -12.28 8.67
N GLN A 44 -10.76 -12.70 8.49
CA GLN A 44 -9.75 -12.66 9.55
C GLN A 44 -9.47 -11.23 10.00
N PHE A 45 -9.47 -11.02 11.32
CA PHE A 45 -9.02 -9.76 11.91
C PHE A 45 -7.50 -9.65 11.85
N ASP A 46 -7.03 -8.44 11.66
CA ASP A 46 -5.61 -8.11 11.76
C ASP A 46 -5.13 -8.18 13.19
N HIS A 47 -5.99 -7.76 14.08
CA HIS A 47 -5.71 -7.69 15.50
C HIS A 47 -7.00 -7.62 16.30
N VAL A 48 -7.06 -8.35 17.38
CA VAL A 48 -8.17 -8.29 18.33
C VAL A 48 -7.63 -7.70 19.62
N VAL A 49 -8.24 -6.61 20.08
CA VAL A 49 -7.89 -5.94 21.34
C VAL A 49 -9.05 -6.07 22.31
N SER A 50 -8.81 -6.60 23.49
CA SER A 50 -9.83 -6.78 24.52
C SER A 50 -9.24 -6.71 25.91
N SER A 51 -10.05 -6.36 26.88
CA SER A 51 -9.72 -6.50 28.32
C SER A 51 -9.92 -7.93 28.83
N THR A 52 -10.56 -8.80 28.03
CA THR A 52 -10.83 -10.20 28.39
C THR A 52 -10.20 -11.13 27.37
N PRO A 53 -9.61 -12.27 27.79
CA PRO A 53 -9.12 -13.28 26.88
C PRO A 53 -10.24 -13.84 26.00
N CYS A 54 -9.91 -14.22 24.78
CA CYS A 54 -10.76 -14.97 23.87
C CYS A 54 -10.13 -16.34 23.60
N ASP A 55 -10.86 -17.40 23.83
CA ASP A 55 -10.42 -18.72 23.43
C ASP A 55 -10.32 -18.79 21.90
N ASN A 56 -9.23 -19.35 21.40
CA ASN A 56 -8.95 -19.52 19.97
C ASN A 56 -8.66 -18.22 19.15
N LEU A 57 -8.43 -17.09 19.81
CA LEU A 57 -7.98 -15.85 19.15
C LEU A 57 -6.78 -15.28 19.88
N ASP A 58 -5.80 -14.84 19.11
CA ASP A 58 -4.70 -14.06 19.68
C ASP A 58 -5.20 -12.65 20.00
N VAL A 59 -5.41 -12.42 21.30
CA VAL A 59 -5.98 -11.18 21.81
C VAL A 59 -4.92 -10.42 22.57
N THR A 60 -4.66 -9.19 22.14
CA THR A 60 -3.82 -8.27 22.91
C THR A 60 -4.65 -7.57 23.98
N ASN A 61 -4.15 -7.54 25.20
CA ASN A 61 -4.77 -6.74 26.26
C ASN A 61 -4.74 -5.25 25.83
N ILE A 62 -5.84 -4.53 26.10
CA ILE A 62 -5.97 -3.11 25.75
C ILE A 62 -4.86 -2.25 26.39
N ASP A 63 -4.39 -2.63 27.57
CA ASP A 63 -3.31 -1.91 28.26
C ASP A 63 -1.95 -2.11 27.59
N ASP A 64 -1.75 -3.26 26.94
CA ASP A 64 -0.52 -3.61 26.21
C ASP A 64 -0.57 -3.15 24.75
N PHE A 65 -1.75 -2.84 24.21
CA PHE A 65 -1.94 -2.46 22.82
C PHE A 65 -1.05 -1.29 22.38
N PHE A 66 -0.86 -0.30 23.23
CA PHE A 66 -0.01 0.86 22.95
C PHE A 66 1.49 0.57 23.07
N GLY A 67 1.86 -0.58 23.64
CA GLY A 67 3.23 -1.09 23.74
C GLY A 67 3.63 -2.06 22.63
N LEU A 68 2.70 -2.40 21.72
CA LEU A 68 2.98 -3.34 20.66
C LEU A 68 4.13 -2.88 19.77
N ASN A 69 5.15 -3.70 19.73
CA ASN A 69 6.34 -3.48 18.92
C ASN A 69 6.14 -4.19 17.57
N TYR A 70 5.42 -3.54 16.65
CA TYR A 70 5.28 -4.09 15.30
C TYR A 70 6.64 -4.17 14.62
N ALA A 71 6.93 -5.31 14.02
CA ALA A 71 8.11 -5.45 13.19
C ALA A 71 8.05 -4.41 12.06
N ARG A 72 8.96 -3.42 12.11
CA ARG A 72 9.04 -2.36 11.09
C ARG A 72 9.71 -2.82 9.81
N GLN A 73 10.33 -3.99 9.84
CA GLN A 73 11.04 -4.59 8.72
C GLN A 73 10.70 -6.07 8.65
N LYS A 74 10.57 -6.57 7.43
CA LYS A 74 10.38 -7.99 7.13
C LYS A 74 11.23 -8.38 5.94
N ILE A 75 11.67 -9.63 5.93
CA ILE A 75 12.37 -10.25 4.81
C ILE A 75 11.33 -11.01 3.99
N VAL A 76 11.32 -10.80 2.68
CA VAL A 76 10.40 -11.46 1.74
C VAL A 76 11.17 -12.07 0.57
N ALA A 77 10.68 -13.17 0.00
CA ALA A 77 11.21 -13.65 -1.27
C ALA A 77 10.89 -12.63 -2.38
N ARG A 78 11.81 -12.50 -3.35
CA ARG A 78 11.63 -11.58 -4.49
C ARG A 78 10.78 -12.23 -5.58
N ILE A 79 9.59 -12.65 -5.23
CA ILE A 79 8.51 -13.09 -6.11
C ILE A 79 7.29 -12.20 -5.93
N ALA A 80 6.56 -11.94 -7.00
CA ALA A 80 5.47 -10.97 -7.00
C ALA A 80 4.44 -11.23 -5.90
N GLU A 81 4.05 -12.50 -5.70
CA GLU A 81 3.07 -12.89 -4.70
C GLU A 81 3.49 -12.50 -3.27
N ASP A 82 4.72 -12.84 -2.87
CA ASP A 82 5.23 -12.57 -1.51
C ASP A 82 5.42 -11.06 -1.30
N MET A 83 6.01 -10.36 -2.30
CA MET A 83 6.25 -8.92 -2.23
C MET A 83 4.93 -8.14 -2.10
N ILE A 84 3.88 -8.57 -2.79
CA ILE A 84 2.58 -7.89 -2.74
C ILE A 84 1.76 -8.32 -1.53
N SER A 85 1.88 -9.57 -1.07
CA SER A 85 1.17 -10.05 0.11
C SER A 85 1.50 -9.23 1.36
N ILE A 86 2.78 -8.88 1.55
CA ILE A 86 3.26 -8.14 2.73
C ILE A 86 2.71 -6.70 2.81
N ILE A 87 2.37 -6.10 1.67
CA ILE A 87 1.80 -4.75 1.58
C ILE A 87 0.32 -4.76 1.22
N SER A 88 -0.31 -5.93 1.13
CA SER A 88 -1.68 -6.09 0.62
C SER A 88 -2.70 -5.23 1.37
N ARG A 89 -2.56 -5.08 2.69
CA ARG A 89 -3.43 -4.22 3.49
C ARG A 89 -3.29 -2.76 3.12
N LEU A 90 -2.06 -2.28 2.95
CA LEU A 90 -1.79 -0.92 2.49
C LEU A 90 -2.46 -0.68 1.13
N LEU A 91 -2.31 -1.62 0.20
CA LEU A 91 -2.89 -1.53 -1.14
C LEU A 91 -4.43 -1.51 -1.09
N LYS A 92 -5.04 -2.38 -0.29
CA LYS A 92 -6.49 -2.46 -0.16
C LYS A 92 -7.13 -1.24 0.51
N THR A 93 -6.43 -0.55 1.40
CA THR A 93 -6.99 0.60 2.14
C THR A 93 -6.71 1.95 1.51
N SER A 94 -5.85 2.01 0.48
CA SER A 94 -5.39 3.27 -0.12
C SER A 94 -6.22 3.66 -1.34
N GLU A 95 -6.49 4.94 -1.52
CA GLU A 95 -7.15 5.52 -2.70
C GLU A 95 -6.15 6.12 -3.70
N HIS A 96 -4.95 6.43 -3.23
CA HIS A 96 -3.85 6.90 -4.06
C HIS A 96 -2.57 6.16 -3.67
N ILE A 97 -1.94 5.53 -4.64
CA ILE A 97 -0.69 4.78 -4.49
C ILE A 97 0.35 5.38 -5.43
N ILE A 98 1.56 5.55 -4.95
CA ILE A 98 2.72 5.98 -5.74
C ILE A 98 3.76 4.86 -5.67
N ILE A 99 4.05 4.28 -6.81
CA ILE A 99 5.11 3.31 -7.00
C ILE A 99 6.34 4.08 -7.50
N VAL A 100 7.41 4.05 -6.73
CA VAL A 100 8.69 4.66 -7.12
C VAL A 100 9.70 3.55 -7.30
N ASP A 101 10.13 3.33 -8.50
CA ASP A 101 11.29 2.49 -8.82
C ASP A 101 12.07 3.10 -9.98
N PRO A 102 13.25 3.67 -9.72
CA PRO A 102 14.06 4.33 -10.77
C PRO A 102 14.46 3.40 -11.92
N TYR A 103 14.33 2.10 -11.74
CA TYR A 103 14.67 1.07 -12.73
C TYR A 103 13.44 0.38 -13.33
N PHE A 104 12.25 0.86 -12.99
CA PHE A 104 11.01 0.28 -13.51
C PHE A 104 11.07 0.17 -15.03
N SER A 105 10.71 -0.98 -15.55
CA SER A 105 10.72 -1.24 -16.97
C SER A 105 9.60 -2.20 -17.40
N ASP A 106 9.46 -2.38 -18.70
CA ASP A 106 8.51 -3.29 -19.32
C ASP A 106 8.92 -4.77 -19.22
N LYS A 107 10.10 -5.09 -18.66
CA LYS A 107 10.55 -6.47 -18.48
C LYS A 107 9.63 -7.21 -17.54
N GLN A 108 9.43 -8.50 -17.82
CA GLN A 108 8.44 -9.34 -17.11
C GLN A 108 8.57 -9.29 -15.59
N ARG A 109 9.79 -9.26 -15.07
CA ARG A 109 10.06 -9.24 -13.62
C ARG A 109 9.49 -8.01 -12.89
N TRP A 110 9.49 -6.81 -13.51
CA TRP A 110 8.79 -5.64 -12.95
C TRP A 110 7.29 -5.70 -13.22
N TRP A 111 6.96 -6.17 -14.43
CA TRP A 111 5.57 -6.20 -14.89
C TRP A 111 4.71 -7.14 -14.04
N ASN A 112 5.24 -8.31 -13.65
CA ASN A 112 4.55 -9.26 -12.77
C ASN A 112 4.20 -8.62 -11.42
N VAL A 113 5.16 -7.94 -10.77
CA VAL A 113 4.94 -7.26 -9.49
C VAL A 113 3.91 -6.14 -9.66
N PHE A 114 4.00 -5.36 -10.71
CA PHE A 114 3.08 -4.26 -11.00
C PHE A 114 1.64 -4.77 -11.24
N ILE A 115 1.44 -5.77 -12.07
CA ILE A 115 0.12 -6.35 -12.33
C ILE A 115 -0.48 -6.99 -11.07
N SER A 116 0.33 -7.68 -10.27
CA SER A 116 -0.10 -8.22 -8.97
C SER A 116 -0.53 -7.12 -8.01
N LEU A 117 0.20 -6.00 -7.98
CA LEU A 117 -0.16 -4.82 -7.19
C LEU A 117 -1.51 -4.25 -7.65
N LEU A 118 -1.73 -4.06 -8.95
CA LEU A 118 -3.01 -3.58 -9.50
C LEU A 118 -4.15 -4.50 -9.07
N SER A 119 -3.98 -5.80 -9.26
CA SER A 119 -5.01 -6.81 -8.95
C SER A 119 -5.39 -6.81 -7.47
N VAL A 120 -4.40 -6.76 -6.57
CA VAL A 120 -4.67 -6.72 -5.11
C VAL A 120 -5.29 -5.40 -4.70
N SER A 121 -4.87 -4.28 -5.30
CA SER A 121 -5.40 -2.95 -4.99
C SER A 121 -6.85 -2.78 -5.44
N ALA A 122 -7.23 -3.38 -6.56
CA ALA A 122 -8.58 -3.31 -7.10
C ALA A 122 -9.55 -4.30 -6.43
N ASN A 123 -9.03 -5.38 -5.87
CA ASN A 123 -9.85 -6.42 -5.22
C ASN A 123 -10.31 -6.01 -3.82
N ASN A 124 -10.99 -4.86 -3.75
CA ASN A 124 -11.60 -4.33 -2.54
C ASN A 124 -13.01 -3.83 -2.86
N SER A 125 -14.01 -4.53 -2.35
CA SER A 125 -15.44 -4.25 -2.57
C SER A 125 -15.90 -2.85 -2.12
N TYR A 126 -15.07 -2.12 -1.38
CA TYR A 126 -15.42 -0.81 -0.82
C TYR A 126 -14.83 0.38 -1.59
N LYS A 127 -13.88 0.14 -2.51
CA LYS A 127 -13.29 1.19 -3.33
C LYS A 127 -14.01 1.32 -4.65
N LYS A 128 -14.35 2.56 -5.00
CA LYS A 128 -14.89 2.89 -6.34
C LYS A 128 -13.83 3.52 -7.24
N ASN A 129 -12.83 4.15 -6.67
CA ASN A 129 -11.79 4.85 -7.42
C ASN A 129 -10.41 4.54 -6.83
N LEU A 130 -9.45 4.32 -7.69
CA LEU A 130 -8.05 4.15 -7.32
C LEU A 130 -7.16 4.92 -8.31
N LYS A 131 -6.27 5.75 -7.77
CA LYS A 131 -5.21 6.41 -8.53
C LYS A 131 -3.87 5.76 -8.24
N ILE A 132 -3.10 5.44 -9.28
CA ILE A 132 -1.76 4.90 -9.16
C ILE A 132 -0.80 5.74 -10.01
N ASP A 133 0.22 6.31 -9.39
CA ASP A 133 1.34 6.94 -10.09
C ASP A 133 2.52 5.96 -10.11
N VAL A 134 3.08 5.68 -11.27
CA VAL A 134 4.29 4.85 -11.47
C VAL A 134 5.43 5.76 -11.89
N ILE A 135 6.41 5.91 -11.02
CA ILE A 135 7.52 6.86 -11.17
C ILE A 135 8.82 6.11 -11.43
N PHE A 136 9.52 6.47 -12.49
CA PHE A 136 10.80 5.90 -12.86
C PHE A 136 11.75 6.97 -13.42
N ASP A 137 13.04 6.63 -13.51
CA ASP A 137 14.08 7.53 -14.02
C ASP A 137 14.16 7.44 -15.54
N GLY A 138 13.65 8.46 -16.21
CA GLY A 138 13.66 8.55 -17.66
C GLY A 138 14.99 9.00 -18.28
N SER A 139 15.94 9.43 -17.46
CA SER A 139 17.26 9.83 -17.95
C SER A 139 18.18 8.63 -18.26
N LYS A 140 17.79 7.41 -17.88
CA LYS A 140 18.57 6.19 -18.14
C LYS A 140 18.44 5.76 -19.59
N GLU A 141 19.55 5.32 -20.18
CA GLU A 141 19.66 4.94 -21.60
C GLU A 141 18.61 3.91 -22.07
N ASN A 142 18.24 2.97 -21.21
CA ASN A 142 17.28 1.90 -21.53
C ASN A 142 15.93 2.09 -20.83
N SER A 143 15.59 3.33 -20.45
CA SER A 143 14.31 3.61 -19.82
C SER A 143 13.18 3.53 -20.86
N PRO A 144 12.07 2.84 -20.57
CA PRO A 144 10.93 2.81 -21.48
C PRO A 144 10.25 4.18 -21.55
N THR A 145 9.62 4.49 -22.68
CA THR A 145 8.77 5.69 -22.76
C THR A 145 7.44 5.48 -22.05
N VAL A 146 6.85 6.53 -21.50
CA VAL A 146 5.54 6.46 -20.83
C VAL A 146 4.45 5.99 -21.79
N ASN A 147 4.53 6.38 -23.08
CA ASN A 147 3.59 5.96 -24.10
C ASN A 147 3.68 4.44 -24.36
N TYR A 148 4.87 3.87 -24.36
CA TYR A 148 5.05 2.44 -24.51
C TYR A 148 4.45 1.67 -23.34
N LEU A 149 4.72 2.09 -22.09
CA LEU A 149 4.17 1.47 -20.89
C LEU A 149 2.63 1.58 -20.83
N ALA A 150 2.08 2.75 -21.19
CA ALA A 150 0.65 2.96 -21.27
C ALA A 150 -0.02 2.03 -22.29
N ASN A 151 0.58 1.91 -23.49
CA ASN A 151 0.09 1.00 -24.52
C ASN A 151 0.22 -0.48 -24.11
N LYS A 152 1.25 -0.84 -23.34
CA LYS A 152 1.39 -2.19 -22.79
C LYS A 152 0.28 -2.47 -21.78
N LEU A 153 0.02 -1.55 -20.84
CA LEU A 153 -1.05 -1.69 -19.85
C LEU A 153 -2.44 -1.84 -20.50
N ASN A 154 -2.72 -1.06 -21.54
CA ASN A 154 -3.99 -1.15 -22.27
C ASN A 154 -4.23 -2.50 -22.98
N ARG A 155 -3.18 -3.30 -23.15
CA ARG A 155 -3.27 -4.66 -23.74
C ARG A 155 -3.43 -5.75 -22.68
N GLU A 156 -3.26 -5.42 -21.41
CA GLU A 156 -3.50 -6.36 -20.33
C GLU A 156 -5.01 -6.57 -20.16
N ASN A 157 -5.43 -7.81 -20.06
CA ASN A 157 -6.83 -8.17 -19.83
C ASN A 157 -7.13 -8.09 -18.31
N LEU A 158 -7.04 -6.88 -17.75
CA LEU A 158 -7.38 -6.65 -16.35
C LEU A 158 -8.90 -6.65 -16.17
N VAL A 159 -9.37 -7.44 -15.23
CA VAL A 159 -10.79 -7.50 -14.89
C VAL A 159 -10.99 -6.81 -13.55
N PHE A 160 -11.83 -5.80 -13.54
CA PHE A 160 -12.21 -5.04 -12.33
C PHE A 160 -13.72 -5.15 -12.07
N PRO A 161 -14.17 -4.90 -10.84
CA PRO A 161 -15.60 -4.77 -10.55
C PRO A 161 -16.24 -3.65 -11.40
N ASP A 162 -17.52 -3.82 -11.78
CA ASP A 162 -18.23 -2.94 -12.74
C ASP A 162 -18.22 -1.45 -12.35
N ASP A 163 -18.24 -1.13 -11.06
CA ASP A 163 -18.21 0.25 -10.55
C ASP A 163 -16.80 0.78 -10.22
N PHE A 164 -15.76 0.00 -10.49
CA PHE A 164 -14.40 0.36 -10.13
C PHE A 164 -13.72 1.15 -11.25
N LYS A 165 -13.11 2.29 -10.89
CA LYS A 165 -12.34 3.14 -11.80
C LYS A 165 -10.88 3.14 -11.38
N LEU A 166 -10.01 2.68 -12.25
CA LEU A 166 -8.56 2.73 -12.07
C LEU A 166 -7.97 3.79 -13.01
N SER A 167 -7.21 4.73 -12.43
CA SER A 167 -6.34 5.64 -13.17
C SER A 167 -4.90 5.30 -12.86
N VAL A 168 -4.12 4.99 -13.89
CA VAL A 168 -2.68 4.74 -13.79
C VAL A 168 -1.93 5.81 -14.56
N THR A 169 -1.05 6.57 -13.89
CA THR A 169 -0.20 7.56 -14.54
C THR A 169 1.26 7.09 -14.50
N PHE A 170 1.85 6.85 -15.65
CA PHE A 170 3.29 6.64 -15.78
C PHE A 170 3.98 8.00 -15.84
N LYS A 171 4.99 8.22 -14.97
CA LYS A 171 5.76 9.46 -14.87
C LYS A 171 7.25 9.16 -15.01
N SER A 172 7.83 9.70 -16.03
CA SER A 172 9.27 9.69 -16.26
C SER A 172 9.87 10.94 -15.65
N LEU A 173 10.68 10.77 -14.61
CA LEU A 173 11.34 11.86 -13.90
C LEU A 173 12.85 11.82 -14.08
N THR A 174 13.53 12.91 -13.76
CA THR A 174 14.97 12.95 -13.58
C THR A 174 15.35 13.72 -12.35
N SER A 175 16.52 13.41 -11.77
CA SER A 175 17.07 14.13 -10.63
C SER A 175 17.41 15.57 -11.03
N ARG A 176 16.99 16.53 -10.22
CA ARG A 176 17.33 17.92 -10.38
C ARG A 176 18.70 18.18 -9.74
N GLU A 177 19.55 18.94 -10.44
CA GLU A 177 20.87 19.31 -9.92
C GLU A 177 20.77 20.01 -8.56
N GLY A 178 21.62 19.59 -7.60
CA GLY A 178 21.61 20.11 -6.23
C GLY A 178 20.50 19.58 -5.32
N ASN A 179 19.61 18.73 -5.82
CA ASN A 179 18.56 18.10 -5.06
C ASN A 179 18.84 16.60 -4.82
N GLU A 180 17.83 15.88 -4.35
CA GLU A 180 17.91 14.46 -4.05
C GLU A 180 17.97 13.61 -5.33
N CYS A 181 18.77 12.54 -5.30
CA CYS A 181 18.80 11.57 -6.41
C CYS A 181 17.56 10.69 -6.41
N LEU A 182 17.03 10.44 -7.59
CA LEU A 182 15.98 9.44 -7.81
C LEU A 182 16.63 8.04 -7.79
N HIS A 183 16.75 7.45 -6.59
CA HIS A 183 17.46 6.18 -6.39
C HIS A 183 16.68 5.16 -5.57
N ASN A 184 15.88 5.60 -4.61
CA ASN A 184 15.17 4.74 -3.68
C ASN A 184 13.91 4.13 -4.30
N ARG A 185 13.44 3.00 -3.75
CA ARG A 185 12.24 2.28 -4.19
C ARG A 185 11.20 2.29 -3.09
N TYR A 186 10.04 2.81 -3.42
CA TYR A 186 8.94 2.98 -2.48
C TYR A 186 7.61 2.53 -3.06
N VAL A 187 6.77 2.00 -2.19
CA VAL A 187 5.32 2.01 -2.38
C VAL A 187 4.76 2.98 -1.34
N LEU A 188 4.35 4.15 -1.78
CA LEU A 188 3.72 5.17 -0.94
C LEU A 188 2.23 5.16 -1.21
N SER A 189 1.46 5.50 -0.21
CA SER A 189 0.02 5.69 -0.35
C SER A 189 -0.44 6.86 0.49
N ASN A 190 -1.69 7.30 0.32
CA ASN A 190 -2.29 8.32 1.17
C ASN A 190 -2.42 7.92 2.66
N VAL A 191 -2.01 6.70 3.04
CA VAL A 191 -2.07 6.19 4.42
C VAL A 191 -0.69 6.03 5.04
N ALA A 192 0.25 5.41 4.32
CA ALA A 192 1.60 5.10 4.80
C ALA A 192 2.57 4.86 3.62
N GLY A 193 3.83 4.58 3.93
CA GLY A 193 4.84 4.24 2.92
C GLY A 193 5.73 3.09 3.34
N VAL A 194 6.17 2.33 2.35
CA VAL A 194 7.06 1.17 2.49
C VAL A 194 8.24 1.33 1.56
N CYS A 195 9.43 0.97 2.05
CA CYS A 195 10.67 0.94 1.28
C CYS A 195 11.04 -0.50 0.94
N PHE A 196 11.42 -0.75 -0.31
CA PHE A 196 12.00 -1.99 -0.81
C PHE A 196 13.49 -1.75 -1.10
N MET A 197 14.39 -2.54 -0.49
CA MET A 197 15.82 -2.26 -0.59
C MET A 197 16.38 -2.63 -1.97
N HIS A 198 15.96 -3.77 -2.53
CA HIS A 198 16.46 -4.25 -3.83
C HIS A 198 15.66 -3.73 -5.01
N GLY A 199 14.35 -3.54 -4.87
CA GLY A 199 13.49 -3.04 -5.96
C GLY A 199 12.13 -3.71 -6.03
N LEU A 200 11.31 -3.19 -6.94
CA LEU A 200 9.96 -3.70 -7.18
C LEU A 200 9.96 -4.64 -8.40
N ASP A 201 10.91 -5.58 -8.40
CA ASP A 201 11.07 -6.57 -9.46
C ASP A 201 11.33 -7.97 -8.87
N GLU A 202 10.88 -8.99 -9.58
CA GLU A 202 11.20 -10.38 -9.24
C GLU A 202 12.68 -10.68 -9.46
N GLY A 203 13.25 -11.55 -8.64
CA GLY A 203 14.64 -11.95 -8.72
C GLY A 203 14.98 -13.09 -7.77
N GLU A 204 16.24 -13.46 -7.75
CA GLU A 204 16.74 -14.45 -6.80
C GLU A 204 16.90 -13.83 -5.40
N GLY A 205 16.80 -14.68 -4.37
CA GLY A 205 17.00 -14.30 -2.99
C GLY A 205 15.83 -13.56 -2.35
N THR A 206 16.15 -12.70 -1.42
CA THR A 206 15.17 -11.97 -0.59
C THR A 206 15.36 -10.47 -0.69
N ASP A 207 14.33 -9.73 -0.29
CA ASP A 207 14.38 -8.28 -0.09
C ASP A 207 14.02 -7.93 1.35
N ASP A 208 14.62 -6.85 1.84
CA ASP A 208 14.29 -6.22 3.12
C ASP A 208 13.25 -5.12 2.90
N VAL A 209 12.04 -5.38 3.39
CA VAL A 209 10.92 -4.45 3.25
C VAL A 209 10.65 -3.77 4.58
N SER A 210 10.66 -2.44 4.60
CA SER A 210 10.49 -1.65 5.82
C SER A 210 9.42 -0.58 5.69
N ILE A 211 8.65 -0.40 6.78
CA ILE A 211 7.68 0.70 6.90
C ILE A 211 8.45 1.98 7.19
N LEU A 212 8.16 3.04 6.46
CA LEU A 212 8.73 4.35 6.69
C LEU A 212 8.26 4.93 8.04
N SER A 213 9.14 5.66 8.72
CA SER A 213 8.72 6.50 9.84
C SER A 213 7.76 7.58 9.34
N LYS A 214 6.93 8.13 10.23
CA LYS A 214 5.99 9.21 9.87
C LYS A 214 6.69 10.40 9.21
N GLU A 215 7.85 10.80 9.72
CA GLU A 215 8.64 11.90 9.15
C GLU A 215 9.18 11.53 7.77
N GLY A 216 9.79 10.34 7.64
CA GLY A 216 10.27 9.83 6.36
C GLY A 216 9.17 9.72 5.32
N TYR A 217 8.02 9.18 5.72
CA TYR A 217 6.84 9.08 4.84
C TYR A 217 6.37 10.47 4.36
N ASN A 218 6.16 11.43 5.27
CA ASN A 218 5.68 12.75 4.90
C ASN A 218 6.63 13.42 3.89
N LYS A 219 7.95 13.34 4.14
CA LYS A 219 8.97 13.87 3.24
C LYS A 219 8.92 13.20 1.87
N ARG A 220 8.83 11.86 1.80
CA ARG A 220 8.77 11.14 0.53
C ARG A 220 7.47 11.38 -0.22
N TRP A 221 6.34 11.40 0.48
CA TRP A 221 5.06 11.74 -0.11
C TRP A 221 5.09 13.12 -0.77
N GLU A 222 5.61 14.14 -0.07
CA GLU A 222 5.77 15.49 -0.61
C GLU A 222 6.68 15.50 -1.85
N HIS A 223 7.82 14.82 -1.83
CA HIS A 223 8.77 14.77 -2.96
C HIS A 223 8.13 14.27 -4.25
N TYR A 224 7.21 13.31 -4.18
CA TYR A 224 6.62 12.67 -5.35
C TYR A 224 5.20 13.18 -5.69
N THR A 225 4.59 13.99 -4.83
CA THR A 225 3.30 14.64 -5.12
C THR A 225 3.44 16.10 -5.55
N THR A 226 4.58 16.73 -5.22
CA THR A 226 4.92 18.10 -5.64
C THR A 226 6.08 18.05 -6.64
N ASN A 227 6.09 18.93 -7.64
CA ASN A 227 7.16 18.96 -8.64
C ASN A 227 8.39 19.76 -8.17
N ASN A 228 8.72 19.72 -6.89
CA ASN A 228 9.73 20.58 -6.30
C ASN A 228 11.14 19.97 -6.26
N VAL A 229 11.25 18.63 -6.30
CA VAL A 229 12.51 17.90 -6.07
C VAL A 229 13.06 17.27 -7.35
N PHE A 230 12.18 16.81 -8.22
CA PHE A 230 12.52 16.14 -9.47
C PHE A 230 11.96 16.91 -10.65
N ASP A 231 12.60 16.80 -11.80
CA ASP A 231 12.08 17.34 -13.06
C ASP A 231 11.27 16.28 -13.79
N LEU A 232 10.05 16.66 -14.19
CA LEU A 232 9.19 15.82 -15.01
C LEU A 232 9.68 15.86 -16.45
N ILE A 233 10.00 14.71 -17.02
CA ILE A 233 10.35 14.55 -18.44
C ILE A 233 9.08 14.34 -19.27
N GLU A 234 8.28 13.34 -18.87
CA GLU A 234 7.07 12.95 -19.59
C GLU A 234 6.09 12.25 -18.63
N GLU A 235 4.79 12.41 -18.88
CA GLU A 235 3.76 11.64 -18.18
C GLU A 235 2.65 11.18 -19.13
N ARG A 236 2.03 10.05 -18.78
CA ARG A 236 0.90 9.50 -19.53
C ARG A 236 -0.06 8.79 -18.59
N GLU A 237 -1.33 9.20 -18.63
CA GLU A 237 -2.42 8.56 -17.90
C GLU A 237 -3.13 7.51 -18.76
N VAL A 238 -3.52 6.41 -18.11
CA VAL A 238 -4.38 5.34 -18.61
C VAL A 238 -5.56 5.20 -17.66
N ILE A 239 -6.76 5.17 -18.20
CA ILE A 239 -7.99 4.93 -17.45
C ILE A 239 -8.49 3.53 -17.84
N CYS A 240 -8.63 2.64 -16.84
CA CYS A 240 -9.08 1.27 -16.98
C CYS A 240 -10.47 1.08 -16.34
#